data_e4506107d475ce45137d7c0cf32a533f
#
_entry.id   e4506107d475ce45137d7c0cf32a533f
#
_cell.length_a   1.000
_cell.length_b   1.000
_cell.length_c   1.000
_cell.angle_alpha   90.00
_cell.angle_beta   90.00
_cell.angle_gamma   90.00
#
_symmetry.space_group_name_H-M   'P 1'
#
loop_
_entity.id
_entity.type
_entity.pdbx_description
1 polymer ?
#
loop_
_entity_poly.entity_id
_entity_poly.type
_entity_poly.pdbx_seq_one_letter_code
_entity_poly.pdbx_strand_id
1 'polypeptide(L)'
;MSVKKNKEFKIGEVVVYPKHGVGEIIKLESMEVSSIKTKFYVVKMEQGKLTIRVPLDKQNEVGLRKISSKKIIDEVFSVLKLKPKIRRIMWSRRAQEYDTKIFSGDPVKIGEVVRDLFRKNSQPEQSYSERQMFQVALERLAREV
;
A
#
# COMPACT_ATOMS: atom_id res chain seq x y z
N MET A 1 17.03 -6.14 23.05
CA MET A 1 16.31 -5.79 21.82
C MET A 1 15.84 -7.04 21.12
N SER A 2 14.56 -7.18 20.97
CA SER A 2 14.02 -8.31 20.22
C SER A 2 14.20 -8.04 18.73
N VAL A 3 14.94 -8.89 18.05
CA VAL A 3 15.02 -8.88 16.61
C VAL A 3 13.64 -9.30 16.09
N LYS A 4 13.01 -8.46 15.28
CA LYS A 4 11.76 -8.84 14.64
C LYS A 4 11.99 -10.05 13.74
N LYS A 5 11.32 -11.15 14.04
CA LYS A 5 11.36 -12.32 13.17
C LYS A 5 10.71 -11.97 11.85
N ASN A 6 11.31 -12.40 10.75
CA ASN A 6 10.70 -12.28 9.44
C ASN A 6 9.39 -13.08 9.43
N LYS A 7 8.34 -12.49 8.93
CA LYS A 7 7.06 -13.18 8.76
C LYS A 7 7.20 -14.22 7.66
N GLU A 8 6.62 -15.39 7.88
CA GLU A 8 6.56 -16.41 6.85
C GLU A 8 5.26 -16.25 6.07
N PHE A 9 5.38 -16.24 4.75
CA PHE A 9 4.25 -16.20 3.84
C PHE A 9 4.21 -17.52 3.06
N LYS A 10 3.01 -17.96 2.73
CA LYS A 10 2.80 -19.20 1.97
C LYS A 10 2.56 -18.89 0.50
N ILE A 11 2.90 -19.85 -0.37
CA ILE A 11 2.57 -19.76 -1.79
C ILE A 11 1.05 -19.68 -1.93
N GLY A 12 0.56 -18.74 -2.74
CA GLY A 12 -0.85 -18.47 -2.90
C GLY A 12 -1.41 -17.42 -1.94
N GLU A 13 -0.61 -16.99 -0.95
CA GLU A 13 -1.05 -15.96 0.00
C GLU A 13 -1.05 -14.59 -0.67
N VAL A 14 -2.10 -13.82 -0.41
CA VAL A 14 -2.21 -12.43 -0.87
C VAL A 14 -1.54 -11.52 0.15
N VAL A 15 -0.68 -10.64 -0.33
CA VAL A 15 0.13 -9.74 0.52
C VAL A 15 0.06 -8.32 -0.01
N VAL A 16 0.51 -7.37 0.81
CA VAL A 16 0.63 -5.98 0.41
C VAL A 16 2.10 -5.60 0.37
N TYR A 17 2.53 -5.09 -0.78
CA TYR A 17 3.83 -4.47 -0.97
C TYR A 17 3.59 -2.95 -1.00
N PRO A 18 3.99 -2.20 0.03
CA PRO A 18 3.56 -0.80 0.19
C PRO A 18 3.76 0.11 -1.02
N LYS A 19 4.84 -0.07 -1.75
CA LYS A 19 5.12 0.76 -2.93
C LYS A 19 4.25 0.43 -4.14
N HIS A 20 3.74 -0.79 -4.23
CA HIS A 20 3.03 -1.27 -5.43
C HIS A 20 1.62 -1.79 -5.17
N GLY A 21 1.23 -1.95 -3.91
CA GLY A 21 -0.12 -2.39 -3.54
C GLY A 21 -0.22 -3.89 -3.31
N VAL A 22 -1.35 -4.47 -3.72
CA VAL A 22 -1.70 -5.86 -3.44
C VAL A 22 -1.11 -6.80 -4.49
N GLY A 23 -0.59 -7.94 -4.04
CA GLY A 23 -0.08 -8.98 -4.91
C GLY A 23 -0.22 -10.37 -4.28
N GLU A 24 0.14 -11.39 -5.04
CA GLU A 24 0.06 -12.78 -4.60
C GLU A 24 1.45 -13.42 -4.68
N ILE A 25 1.79 -14.17 -3.65
CA ILE A 25 3.03 -14.95 -3.65
C ILE A 25 2.82 -16.18 -4.51
N ILE A 26 3.53 -16.24 -5.65
CA ILE A 26 3.36 -17.34 -6.61
C ILE A 26 4.40 -18.44 -6.43
N LYS A 27 5.58 -18.12 -5.89
CA LYS A 27 6.58 -19.13 -5.57
C LYS A 27 7.67 -18.57 -4.66
N LEU A 28 8.47 -19.50 -4.14
CA LEU A 28 9.68 -19.21 -3.38
C LEU A 28 10.87 -19.64 -4.21
N GLU A 29 11.74 -18.72 -4.57
CA GLU A 29 12.95 -19.00 -5.34
C GLU A 29 14.20 -18.95 -4.48
N SER A 30 15.17 -19.78 -4.82
CA SER A 30 16.52 -19.69 -4.24
C SER A 30 17.50 -19.34 -5.35
N MET A 31 18.39 -18.41 -5.06
CA MET A 31 19.44 -17.99 -5.97
C MET A 31 20.78 -18.03 -5.25
N GLU A 32 21.82 -18.53 -5.93
CA GLU A 32 23.16 -18.50 -5.40
C GLU A 32 23.98 -17.48 -6.19
N VAL A 33 24.47 -16.46 -5.51
CA VAL A 33 25.34 -15.43 -6.08
C VAL A 33 26.59 -15.36 -5.23
N SER A 34 27.77 -15.56 -5.83
CA SER A 34 29.05 -15.52 -5.12
C SER A 34 29.08 -16.42 -3.87
N SER A 35 28.60 -17.66 -4.00
CA SER A 35 28.50 -18.66 -2.94
C SER A 35 27.53 -18.33 -1.81
N ILE A 36 26.73 -17.28 -1.96
CA ILE A 36 25.69 -16.89 -0.99
C ILE A 36 24.34 -17.31 -1.54
N LYS A 37 23.65 -18.18 -0.79
CA LYS A 37 22.27 -18.58 -1.14
C LYS A 37 21.30 -17.56 -0.60
N THR A 38 20.50 -16.96 -1.47
CA THR A 38 19.46 -16.02 -1.09
C THR A 38 18.11 -16.58 -1.53
N LYS A 39 17.15 -16.55 -0.61
CA LYS A 39 15.78 -16.95 -0.92
C LYS A 39 14.93 -15.71 -1.17
N PHE A 40 14.00 -15.81 -2.13
CA PHE A 40 13.13 -14.72 -2.54
C PHE A 40 11.69 -15.18 -2.57
N TYR A 41 10.78 -14.31 -2.12
CA TYR A 41 9.37 -14.44 -2.48
C TYR A 41 9.18 -13.82 -3.86
N VAL A 42 8.53 -14.55 -4.75
CA VAL A 42 8.12 -14.02 -6.05
C VAL A 42 6.67 -13.58 -5.92
N VAL A 43 6.45 -12.28 -6.04
CA VAL A 43 5.14 -11.66 -5.84
C VAL A 43 4.63 -11.15 -7.18
N LYS A 44 3.49 -11.68 -7.61
CA LYS A 44 2.81 -11.20 -8.81
C LYS A 44 1.80 -10.13 -8.39
N MET A 45 2.03 -8.91 -8.83
CA MET A 45 1.14 -7.79 -8.49
C MET A 45 -0.17 -7.89 -9.27
N GLU A 46 -1.27 -7.48 -8.63
CA GLU A 46 -2.59 -7.48 -9.28
C GLU A 46 -2.68 -6.45 -10.39
N GLN A 47 -2.03 -5.31 -10.21
CA GLN A 47 -2.01 -4.27 -11.22
C GLN A 47 -0.84 -4.45 -12.18
N GLY A 48 -1.17 -4.47 -13.48
CA GLY A 48 -0.17 -4.62 -14.51
C GLY A 48 0.43 -6.01 -14.55
N LYS A 49 1.46 -6.18 -15.36
CA LYS A 49 2.18 -7.45 -15.50
C LYS A 49 3.48 -7.42 -14.71
N LEU A 50 3.43 -6.84 -13.51
CA LEU A 50 4.62 -6.66 -12.69
C LEU A 50 4.80 -7.85 -11.76
N THR A 51 5.98 -8.43 -11.79
CA THR A 51 6.41 -9.47 -10.85
C THR A 51 7.61 -8.94 -10.08
N ILE A 52 7.55 -9.01 -8.76
CA ILE A 52 8.60 -8.50 -7.87
C ILE A 52 9.21 -9.65 -7.10
N ARG A 53 10.54 -9.63 -6.95
CA ARG A 53 11.26 -10.57 -6.10
C ARG A 53 11.66 -9.86 -4.82
N VAL A 54 11.22 -10.40 -3.68
CA VAL A 54 11.51 -9.82 -2.37
C VAL A 54 12.41 -10.79 -1.59
N PRO A 55 13.66 -10.42 -1.32
CA PRO A 55 14.52 -11.26 -0.48
C PRO A 55 13.90 -11.44 0.90
N LEU A 56 13.98 -12.65 1.46
CA LEU A 56 13.39 -12.95 2.76
C LEU A 56 13.97 -12.07 3.86
N ASP A 57 15.24 -11.76 3.79
CA ASP A 57 15.91 -10.91 4.78
C ASP A 57 15.58 -9.42 4.62
N LYS A 58 14.98 -9.02 3.51
CA LYS A 58 14.59 -7.64 3.22
C LYS A 58 13.09 -7.39 3.38
N GLN A 59 12.29 -8.42 3.67
CA GLN A 59 10.83 -8.28 3.70
C GLN A 59 10.34 -7.24 4.71
N ASN A 60 11.01 -7.12 5.85
CA ASN A 60 10.65 -6.12 6.85
C ASN A 60 11.00 -4.70 6.41
N GLU A 61 12.11 -4.53 5.69
CA GLU A 61 12.52 -3.21 5.17
C GLU A 61 11.55 -2.68 4.12
N VAL A 62 11.07 -3.54 3.24
CA VAL A 62 10.11 -3.14 2.20
C VAL A 62 8.68 -3.12 2.73
N GLY A 63 8.45 -3.60 3.95
CA GLY A 63 7.14 -3.57 4.60
C GLY A 63 6.14 -4.58 4.06
N LEU A 64 6.62 -5.68 3.48
CA LEU A 64 5.73 -6.74 2.98
C LEU A 64 4.88 -7.27 4.13
N ARG A 65 3.55 -7.28 3.96
CA ARG A 65 2.62 -7.65 5.01
C ARG A 65 1.40 -8.38 4.49
N LYS A 66 0.72 -9.04 5.39
CA LYS A 66 -0.56 -9.68 5.10
C LYS A 66 -1.65 -8.62 4.89
N ILE A 67 -2.73 -9.01 4.20
CA ILE A 67 -3.91 -8.18 4.08
C ILE A 67 -4.44 -7.84 5.47
N SER A 68 -4.94 -6.63 5.64
CA SER A 68 -5.41 -6.12 6.92
C SER A 68 -6.55 -6.95 7.50
N SER A 69 -6.56 -7.07 8.82
CA SER A 69 -7.63 -7.73 9.56
C SER A 69 -8.93 -6.95 9.47
N LYS A 70 -10.04 -7.60 9.82
CA LYS A 70 -11.35 -6.95 9.88
C LYS A 70 -11.35 -5.71 10.77
N LYS A 71 -10.62 -5.75 11.89
CA LYS A 71 -10.51 -4.61 12.80
C LYS A 71 -9.93 -3.38 12.10
N ILE A 72 -8.85 -3.57 11.35
CA ILE A 72 -8.22 -2.48 10.59
C ILE A 72 -9.14 -1.99 9.47
N ILE A 73 -9.82 -2.88 8.78
CA ILE A 73 -10.79 -2.54 7.74
C ILE A 73 -11.93 -1.69 8.33
N ASP A 74 -12.42 -2.05 9.51
CA ASP A 74 -13.46 -1.27 10.20
C ASP A 74 -12.95 0.13 10.57
N GLU A 75 -11.69 0.27 10.97
CA GLU A 75 -11.06 1.57 11.21
C GLU A 75 -11.02 2.41 9.93
N VAL A 76 -10.71 1.80 8.80
CA VAL A 76 -10.72 2.48 7.49
C VAL A 76 -12.10 3.03 7.19
N PHE A 77 -13.15 2.24 7.35
CA PHE A 77 -14.52 2.71 7.11
C PHE A 77 -14.90 3.84 8.07
N SER A 78 -14.46 3.79 9.32
CA SER A 78 -14.70 4.87 10.28
C SER A 78 -14.04 6.18 9.82
N VAL A 79 -12.81 6.11 9.33
CA VAL A 79 -12.09 7.28 8.80
C VAL A 79 -12.81 7.85 7.57
N LEU A 80 -13.29 6.99 6.67
CA LEU A 80 -13.98 7.42 5.45
C LEU A 80 -15.26 8.18 5.73
N LYS A 81 -15.89 7.96 6.87
CA LYS A 81 -17.12 8.66 7.28
C LYS A 81 -16.87 10.05 7.84
N LEU A 82 -15.64 10.38 8.18
CA LEU A 82 -15.30 11.68 8.72
C LEU A 82 -15.28 12.76 7.63
N LYS A 83 -15.41 14.02 8.05
CA LYS A 83 -15.32 15.15 7.11
C LYS A 83 -13.88 15.28 6.61
N PRO A 84 -13.69 15.66 5.32
CA PRO A 84 -12.35 15.93 4.80
C PRO A 84 -11.63 17.01 5.61
N LYS A 85 -10.37 16.77 5.90
CA LYS A 85 -9.48 17.76 6.53
C LYS A 85 -8.59 18.35 5.45
N ILE A 86 -8.96 19.53 4.96
CA ILE A 86 -8.19 20.22 3.93
C ILE A 86 -7.38 21.32 4.59
N ARG A 87 -6.06 21.14 4.58
CA ARG A 87 -5.15 22.15 5.13
C ARG A 87 -4.92 23.23 4.09
N ARG A 88 -4.85 24.49 4.55
CA ARG A 88 -4.59 25.63 3.67
C ARG A 88 -3.08 25.81 3.43
N ILE A 89 -2.49 24.84 2.74
CA ILE A 89 -1.08 24.88 2.35
C ILE A 89 -0.97 24.65 0.85
N MET A 90 0.20 24.94 0.29
CA MET A 90 0.43 24.75 -1.15
C MET A 90 0.18 23.30 -1.55
N TRP A 91 -0.41 23.12 -2.73
CA TRP A 91 -0.72 21.79 -3.24
C TRP A 91 0.49 20.87 -3.31
N SER A 92 1.66 21.38 -3.72
CA SER A 92 2.87 20.57 -3.79
C SER A 92 3.23 19.93 -2.45
N ARG A 93 3.04 20.68 -1.35
CA ARG A 93 3.28 20.18 0.01
C ARG A 93 2.22 19.17 0.44
N ARG A 94 0.95 19.45 0.12
CA ARG A 94 -0.14 18.51 0.38
C ARG A 94 0.05 17.21 -0.40
N ALA A 95 0.47 17.31 -1.66
CA ALA A 95 0.74 16.15 -2.50
C ALA A 95 1.83 15.26 -1.90
N GLN A 96 2.89 15.86 -1.36
CA GLN A 96 3.95 15.11 -0.68
C GLN A 96 3.41 14.36 0.55
N GLU A 97 2.57 15.00 1.34
CA GLU A 97 1.96 14.37 2.51
C GLU A 97 1.06 13.20 2.11
N TYR A 98 0.27 13.37 1.05
CA TYR A 98 -0.61 12.32 0.53
C TYR A 98 0.20 11.15 -0.05
N ASP A 99 1.25 11.43 -0.80
CA ASP A 99 2.13 10.38 -1.33
C ASP A 99 2.77 9.57 -0.19
N THR A 100 3.22 10.24 0.85
CA THR A 100 3.79 9.57 2.02
C THR A 100 2.77 8.62 2.65
N LYS A 101 1.51 9.05 2.78
CA LYS A 101 0.44 8.20 3.32
C LYS A 101 0.13 7.02 2.41
N ILE A 102 0.07 7.23 1.11
CA ILE A 102 -0.21 6.16 0.14
C ILE A 102 0.90 5.11 0.16
N PHE A 103 2.15 5.54 0.14
CA PHE A 103 3.29 4.62 0.10
C PHE A 103 3.68 4.05 1.46
N SER A 104 3.04 4.49 2.54
CA SER A 104 3.24 3.90 3.87
C SER A 104 2.72 2.47 3.96
N GLY A 105 1.78 2.11 3.10
CA GLY A 105 1.12 0.82 3.14
C GLY A 105 0.11 0.67 4.27
N ASP A 106 -0.14 1.73 5.04
CA ASP A 106 -1.13 1.71 6.12
C ASP A 106 -2.51 2.03 5.55
N PRO A 107 -3.46 1.08 5.56
CA PRO A 107 -4.77 1.29 4.94
C PRO A 107 -5.56 2.42 5.60
N VAL A 108 -5.37 2.69 6.89
CA VAL A 108 -6.04 3.80 7.56
C VAL A 108 -5.53 5.13 7.00
N LYS A 109 -4.22 5.28 6.80
CA LYS A 109 -3.65 6.49 6.20
C LYS A 109 -4.09 6.67 4.75
N ILE A 110 -4.15 5.59 3.98
CA ILE A 110 -4.68 5.64 2.61
C ILE A 110 -6.15 6.06 2.62
N GLY A 111 -6.93 5.55 3.59
CA GLY A 111 -8.31 5.97 3.80
C GLY A 111 -8.44 7.46 4.07
N GLU A 112 -7.51 8.04 4.84
CA GLU A 112 -7.50 9.50 5.07
C GLU A 112 -7.31 10.28 3.77
N VAL A 113 -6.44 9.81 2.87
CA VAL A 113 -6.24 10.45 1.56
C VAL A 113 -7.51 10.37 0.71
N VAL A 114 -8.15 9.20 0.67
CA VAL A 114 -9.41 9.01 -0.06
C VAL A 114 -10.48 9.96 0.50
N ARG A 115 -10.62 10.03 1.81
CA ARG A 115 -11.57 10.93 2.47
C ARG A 115 -11.32 12.39 2.09
N ASP A 116 -10.07 12.83 2.17
CA ASP A 116 -9.72 14.24 1.99
C ASP A 116 -9.81 14.68 0.52
N LEU A 117 -9.58 13.78 -0.41
CA LEU A 117 -9.62 14.09 -1.84
C LEU A 117 -10.96 13.78 -2.50
N PHE A 118 -11.86 13.11 -1.81
CA PHE A 118 -13.19 12.83 -2.35
C PHE A 118 -13.96 14.13 -2.58
N ARG A 119 -14.60 14.24 -3.76
CA ARG A 119 -15.44 15.40 -4.12
C ARG A 119 -16.80 14.90 -4.58
N LYS A 120 -17.85 15.54 -4.05
CA LYS A 120 -19.22 15.34 -4.51
C LYS A 120 -19.45 16.19 -5.76
N ASN A 121 -20.45 15.84 -6.56
CA ASN A 121 -20.78 16.55 -7.80
C ASN A 121 -21.05 18.05 -7.60
N SER A 122 -21.49 18.46 -6.41
CA SER A 122 -21.78 19.84 -6.07
C SER A 122 -20.56 20.65 -5.62
N GLN A 123 -19.39 20.03 -5.49
CA GLN A 123 -18.16 20.67 -5.04
C GLN A 123 -17.30 21.11 -6.22
N PRO A 124 -16.39 22.10 -6.03
CA PRO A 124 -15.49 22.51 -7.10
C PRO A 124 -14.71 21.34 -7.67
N GLU A 125 -14.46 21.41 -8.98
CA GLU A 125 -13.67 20.38 -9.66
C GLU A 125 -12.25 20.31 -9.09
N GLN A 126 -11.76 19.09 -9.00
CA GLN A 126 -10.38 18.84 -8.62
C GLN A 126 -9.45 19.10 -9.79
N SER A 127 -8.21 19.51 -9.50
CA SER A 127 -7.15 19.54 -10.49
C SER A 127 -6.85 18.13 -11.00
N TYR A 128 -6.16 18.05 -12.14
CA TYR A 128 -5.76 16.77 -12.71
C TYR A 128 -4.92 15.95 -11.72
N SER A 129 -3.95 16.60 -11.06
CA SER A 129 -3.09 15.95 -10.07
C SER A 129 -3.87 15.40 -8.90
N GLU A 130 -4.86 16.15 -8.40
CA GLU A 130 -5.72 15.67 -7.29
C GLU A 130 -6.51 14.44 -7.71
N ARG A 131 -7.08 14.44 -8.91
CA ARG A 131 -7.85 13.30 -9.42
C ARG A 131 -6.98 12.06 -9.58
N GLN A 132 -5.76 12.21 -10.09
CA GLN A 132 -4.82 11.11 -10.25
C GLN A 132 -4.47 10.49 -8.91
N MET A 133 -4.15 11.33 -7.94
CA MET A 133 -3.79 10.87 -6.60
C MET A 133 -4.96 10.18 -5.91
N PHE A 134 -6.16 10.72 -6.05
CA PHE A 134 -7.38 10.10 -5.52
C PHE A 134 -7.60 8.72 -6.12
N GLN A 135 -7.44 8.58 -7.44
CA GLN A 135 -7.61 7.29 -8.11
C GLN A 135 -6.62 6.25 -7.61
N VAL A 136 -5.35 6.62 -7.45
CA VAL A 136 -4.33 5.72 -6.95
C VAL A 136 -4.65 5.24 -5.52
N ALA A 137 -5.02 6.18 -4.65
CA ALA A 137 -5.38 5.87 -3.27
C ALA A 137 -6.61 4.96 -3.20
N LEU A 138 -7.64 5.30 -3.98
CA LEU A 138 -8.89 4.53 -4.01
C LEU A 138 -8.66 3.11 -4.51
N GLU A 139 -7.91 2.93 -5.58
CA GLU A 139 -7.62 1.60 -6.13
C GLU A 139 -6.85 0.73 -5.14
N ARG A 140 -5.84 1.29 -4.48
CA ARG A 140 -5.07 0.55 -3.49
C ARG A 140 -5.93 0.12 -2.31
N LEU A 141 -6.78 1.02 -1.82
CA LEU A 141 -7.67 0.73 -0.71
C LEU A 141 -8.71 -0.32 -1.10
N ALA A 142 -9.32 -0.17 -2.28
CA ALA A 142 -10.35 -1.09 -2.76
C ALA A 142 -9.83 -2.51 -2.95
N ARG A 143 -8.59 -2.67 -3.40
CA ARG A 143 -8.00 -3.99 -3.60
C ARG A 143 -7.72 -4.70 -2.29
N GLU A 144 -7.42 -3.96 -1.24
CA GLU A 144 -7.18 -4.55 0.07
C GLU A 144 -8.48 -4.83 0.83
N VAL A 145 -9.45 -3.98 0.68
CA VAL A 145 -10.76 -4.14 1.32
C VAL A 145 -11.64 -5.08 0.53
#